data_7f629eb9c9ba534a070af86c422607b1
#
_entry.id   7f629eb9c9ba534a070af86c422607b1
#
_cell.length_a   1.000
_cell.length_b   1.000
_cell.length_c   1.000
_cell.angle_alpha   90.00
_cell.angle_beta   90.00
_cell.angle_gamma   90.00
#
_symmetry.space_group_name_H-M   'P 1'
#
loop_
_entity.id
_entity.type
_entity.pdbx_description
1 polymer ?
#
loop_
_entity_poly.entity_id
_entity_poly.type
_entity_poly.pdbx_seq_one_letter_code
_entity_poly.pdbx_strand_id
1 'polypeptide(L)'
;IHAASNASPNFFSRHPVEVIKSNMNGVDNLLSYGLRHGMKRFLFVSSGEVYGESDGRIFTEDYSGYVDCMSPRSCYPSSKRAAETLCVSYMSEYGAGVVIARPCHTYGPDFSENDNRVYAQFIRNALRGEDIVMKSTGSQFRSWSYVVDCASAILYILLKGKNGEAYNIADEASNISIRELAEITASMVGRKVVMEVPDETERKGYNPVSKSVYSV
;
A
#
# COMPACT_ATOMS: atom_id res chain seq x y z
N ILE A 1 11.57 10.93 -7.15
CA ILE A 1 10.70 9.91 -6.53
C ILE A 1 9.82 10.58 -5.49
N HIS A 2 8.50 10.39 -5.60
CA HIS A 2 7.53 10.86 -4.62
C HIS A 2 6.92 9.67 -3.87
N ALA A 3 7.41 9.44 -2.66
CA ALA A 3 6.95 8.38 -1.74
C ALA A 3 6.30 8.96 -0.46
N ALA A 4 6.16 10.29 -0.37
CA ALA A 4 5.60 10.95 0.81
C ALA A 4 4.07 10.85 0.81
N SER A 5 3.55 9.93 1.56
CA SER A 5 2.11 9.75 1.79
C SER A 5 1.91 9.07 3.13
N ASN A 6 0.91 9.51 3.87
CA ASN A 6 0.53 8.79 5.08
C ASN A 6 -0.25 7.53 4.68
N ALA A 7 0.31 6.36 4.96
CA ALA A 7 -0.24 5.05 4.61
C ALA A 7 -0.77 4.27 5.83
N SER A 8 -1.09 4.98 6.92
CA SER A 8 -1.61 4.37 8.15
C SER A 8 -3.14 4.31 8.16
N PRO A 9 -3.76 3.13 8.32
CA PRO A 9 -5.22 2.99 8.43
C PRO A 9 -5.85 3.86 9.52
N ASN A 10 -5.19 4.02 10.66
CA ASN A 10 -5.66 4.91 11.73
C ASN A 10 -5.69 6.38 11.29
N PHE A 11 -4.71 6.79 10.47
CA PHE A 11 -4.66 8.14 9.96
C PHE A 11 -5.79 8.39 8.93
N PHE A 12 -6.11 7.41 8.10
CA PHE A 12 -7.22 7.51 7.13
C PHE A 12 -8.55 7.78 7.81
N SER A 13 -8.79 7.14 8.96
CA SER A 13 -10.03 7.31 9.72
C SER A 13 -10.12 8.66 10.44
N ARG A 14 -8.98 9.22 10.88
CA ARG A 14 -8.94 10.46 11.68
C ARG A 14 -8.74 11.71 10.83
N HIS A 15 -8.02 11.62 9.72
CA HIS A 15 -7.59 12.74 8.90
C HIS A 15 -7.82 12.53 7.40
N PRO A 16 -9.02 12.10 6.95
CA PRO A 16 -9.25 11.73 5.54
C PRO A 16 -9.03 12.91 4.56
N VAL A 17 -9.36 14.13 4.97
CA VAL A 17 -9.14 15.32 4.15
C VAL A 17 -7.66 15.60 3.93
N GLU A 18 -6.84 15.42 4.96
CA GLU A 18 -5.39 15.61 4.86
C GLU A 18 -4.75 14.55 3.95
N VAL A 19 -5.23 13.30 4.01
CA VAL A 19 -4.79 12.22 3.11
C VAL A 19 -5.01 12.61 1.64
N ILE A 20 -6.22 13.08 1.31
CA ILE A 20 -6.54 13.49 -0.06
C ILE A 20 -5.64 14.66 -0.50
N LYS A 21 -5.57 15.71 0.32
CA LYS A 21 -4.79 16.90 0.00
C LYS A 21 -3.30 16.61 -0.16
N SER A 22 -2.72 15.81 0.73
CA SER A 22 -1.29 15.48 0.67
C SER A 22 -0.94 14.68 -0.58
N ASN A 23 -1.77 13.71 -0.97
CA ASN A 23 -1.54 12.92 -2.17
C ASN A 23 -1.68 13.77 -3.44
N MET A 24 -2.71 14.61 -3.53
CA MET A 24 -2.96 15.43 -4.72
C MET A 24 -1.99 16.61 -4.83
N ASN A 25 -1.90 17.43 -3.79
CA ASN A 25 -1.05 18.63 -3.80
C ASN A 25 0.45 18.26 -3.85
N GLY A 26 0.83 17.15 -3.21
CA GLY A 26 2.20 16.64 -3.26
C GLY A 26 2.65 16.32 -4.68
N VAL A 27 1.82 15.60 -5.43
CA VAL A 27 2.10 15.26 -6.83
C VAL A 27 2.12 16.54 -7.70
N ASP A 28 1.09 17.38 -7.59
CA ASP A 28 0.97 18.61 -8.36
C ASP A 28 2.17 19.55 -8.16
N ASN A 29 2.51 19.83 -6.91
CA ASN A 29 3.62 20.71 -6.56
C ASN A 29 4.97 20.18 -7.09
N LEU A 30 5.22 18.87 -6.94
CA LEU A 30 6.48 18.27 -7.36
C LEU A 30 6.60 18.17 -8.88
N LEU A 31 5.53 17.84 -9.60
CA LEU A 31 5.51 17.83 -11.06
C LEU A 31 5.68 19.24 -11.63
N SER A 32 4.91 20.21 -11.14
CA SER A 32 5.01 21.62 -11.55
C SER A 32 6.41 22.19 -11.28
N TYR A 33 6.99 21.89 -10.12
CA TYR A 33 8.35 22.32 -9.80
C TYR A 33 9.37 21.63 -10.70
N GLY A 34 9.26 20.31 -10.84
CA GLY A 34 10.19 19.49 -11.61
C GLY A 34 10.26 19.91 -13.08
N LEU A 35 9.11 20.18 -13.71
CA LEU A 35 9.06 20.65 -15.10
C LEU A 35 9.82 21.97 -15.28
N ARG A 36 9.64 22.94 -14.37
CA ARG A 36 10.35 24.23 -14.41
C ARG A 36 11.84 24.12 -14.19
N HIS A 37 12.31 23.01 -13.58
CA HIS A 37 13.72 22.80 -13.23
C HIS A 37 14.39 21.67 -14.00
N GLY A 38 13.83 21.27 -15.15
CA GLY A 38 14.45 20.30 -16.05
C GLY A 38 14.46 18.86 -15.53
N MET A 39 13.45 18.49 -14.75
CA MET A 39 13.25 17.10 -14.30
C MET A 39 13.19 16.17 -15.50
N LYS A 40 14.02 15.10 -15.48
CA LYS A 40 14.05 14.11 -16.56
C LYS A 40 12.93 13.09 -16.44
N ARG A 41 12.60 12.68 -15.20
CA ARG A 41 11.57 11.68 -14.92
C ARG A 41 11.06 11.80 -13.51
N PHE A 42 9.78 11.55 -13.33
CA PHE A 42 9.08 11.49 -12.04
C PHE A 42 8.58 10.09 -11.80
N LEU A 43 8.87 9.52 -10.64
CA LEU A 43 8.27 8.27 -10.18
C LEU A 43 7.31 8.56 -9.04
N PHE A 44 6.06 8.18 -9.22
CA PHE A 44 5.05 8.22 -8.17
C PHE A 44 4.92 6.85 -7.50
N VAL A 45 5.14 6.81 -6.20
CA VAL A 45 4.84 5.62 -5.40
C VAL A 45 3.36 5.65 -5.04
N SER A 46 2.59 4.88 -5.79
CA SER A 46 1.17 4.66 -5.59
C SER A 46 0.93 3.57 -4.54
N SER A 47 -0.04 2.71 -4.74
CA SER A 47 -0.39 1.63 -3.83
C SER A 47 -1.25 0.59 -4.54
N GLY A 48 -1.18 -0.66 -4.11
CA GLY A 48 -2.14 -1.68 -4.53
C GLY A 48 -3.58 -1.39 -4.13
N GLU A 49 -3.85 -0.46 -3.20
CA GLU A 49 -5.22 -0.05 -2.87
C GLU A 49 -5.94 0.67 -4.03
N VAL A 50 -5.23 1.12 -5.06
CA VAL A 50 -5.87 1.67 -6.28
C VAL A 50 -6.77 0.67 -7.00
N TYR A 51 -6.54 -0.61 -6.81
CA TYR A 51 -7.38 -1.66 -7.42
C TYR A 51 -8.79 -1.72 -6.85
N GLY A 52 -9.00 -1.26 -5.62
CA GLY A 52 -10.30 -1.33 -4.95
C GLY A 52 -10.68 -2.77 -4.58
N GLU A 53 -11.98 -3.08 -4.64
CA GLU A 53 -12.50 -4.41 -4.29
C GLU A 53 -12.10 -5.45 -5.34
N SER A 54 -11.75 -6.64 -4.86
CA SER A 54 -11.44 -7.79 -5.70
C SER A 54 -12.70 -8.58 -6.01
N ASP A 55 -12.87 -8.96 -7.26
CA ASP A 55 -13.84 -9.95 -7.72
C ASP A 55 -13.30 -11.40 -7.68
N GLY A 56 -12.16 -11.60 -7.01
CA GLY A 56 -11.47 -12.89 -6.88
C GLY A 56 -10.32 -13.07 -7.86
N ARG A 57 -10.21 -12.23 -8.89
CA ARG A 57 -9.08 -12.25 -9.84
C ARG A 57 -7.79 -11.73 -9.20
N ILE A 58 -6.68 -12.10 -9.79
CA ILE A 58 -5.36 -11.52 -9.50
C ILE A 58 -5.31 -10.09 -10.05
N PHE A 59 -4.74 -9.16 -9.32
CA PHE A 59 -4.59 -7.77 -9.75
C PHE A 59 -3.45 -7.64 -10.77
N THR A 60 -3.82 -7.38 -12.00
CA THR A 60 -2.95 -6.91 -13.08
C THR A 60 -3.03 -5.39 -13.16
N GLU A 61 -2.10 -4.72 -13.84
CA GLU A 61 -2.03 -3.26 -13.87
C GLU A 61 -3.26 -2.60 -14.53
N ASP A 62 -4.00 -3.31 -15.35
CA ASP A 62 -5.24 -2.89 -16.01
C ASP A 62 -6.51 -3.16 -15.19
N TYR A 63 -6.39 -3.86 -14.03
CA TYR A 63 -7.55 -4.14 -13.17
C TYR A 63 -8.09 -2.86 -12.53
N SER A 64 -9.42 -2.73 -12.50
CA SER A 64 -10.13 -1.65 -11.80
C SER A 64 -11.39 -2.18 -11.14
N GLY A 65 -11.34 -2.31 -9.82
CA GLY A 65 -12.46 -2.71 -8.98
C GLY A 65 -13.18 -1.51 -8.35
N TYR A 66 -14.24 -1.81 -7.63
CA TYR A 66 -15.08 -0.82 -6.98
C TYR A 66 -14.36 -0.12 -5.80
N VAL A 67 -14.56 1.18 -5.70
CA VAL A 67 -14.19 1.98 -4.53
C VAL A 67 -15.41 2.84 -4.15
N ASP A 68 -15.95 2.63 -2.95
CA ASP A 68 -17.10 3.42 -2.44
C ASP A 68 -16.66 4.85 -2.15
N CYS A 69 -16.95 5.76 -3.07
CA CYS A 69 -16.61 7.18 -2.94
C CYS A 69 -17.37 7.91 -1.81
N MET A 70 -18.43 7.31 -1.26
CA MET A 70 -19.19 7.87 -0.14
C MET A 70 -18.62 7.46 1.22
N SER A 71 -17.67 6.55 1.26
CA SER A 71 -16.94 6.15 2.47
C SER A 71 -15.74 7.06 2.74
N PRO A 72 -15.58 7.67 3.93
CA PRO A 72 -14.36 8.41 4.28
C PRO A 72 -13.09 7.55 4.21
N ARG A 73 -13.19 6.22 4.40
CA ARG A 73 -12.06 5.29 4.27
C ARG A 73 -11.47 5.29 2.85
N SER A 74 -12.27 5.62 1.86
CA SER A 74 -11.86 5.69 0.46
C SER A 74 -10.95 6.89 0.14
N CYS A 75 -10.69 7.77 1.11
CA CYS A 75 -9.77 8.90 0.94
C CYS A 75 -8.42 8.47 0.36
N TYR A 76 -7.88 7.33 0.80
CA TYR A 76 -6.58 6.84 0.36
C TYR A 76 -6.63 6.22 -1.05
N PRO A 77 -7.42 5.17 -1.35
CA PRO A 77 -7.46 4.62 -2.69
C PRO A 77 -7.94 5.63 -3.74
N SER A 78 -8.93 6.47 -3.44
CA SER A 78 -9.43 7.47 -4.38
C SER A 78 -8.39 8.55 -4.68
N SER A 79 -7.68 9.06 -3.67
CA SER A 79 -6.64 10.06 -3.90
C SER A 79 -5.41 9.49 -4.60
N LYS A 80 -5.05 8.21 -4.37
CA LYS A 80 -3.99 7.54 -5.13
C LYS A 80 -4.39 7.37 -6.60
N ARG A 81 -5.62 6.94 -6.90
CA ARG A 81 -6.15 6.90 -8.29
C ARG A 81 -6.09 8.28 -8.96
N ALA A 82 -6.61 9.30 -8.28
CA ALA A 82 -6.59 10.67 -8.81
C ALA A 82 -5.15 11.18 -9.04
N ALA A 83 -4.22 10.86 -8.14
CA ALA A 83 -2.82 11.23 -8.29
C ALA A 83 -2.13 10.49 -9.46
N GLU A 84 -2.45 9.22 -9.72
CA GLU A 84 -2.01 8.52 -10.94
C GLU A 84 -2.55 9.21 -12.19
N THR A 85 -3.85 9.53 -12.21
CA THR A 85 -4.48 10.27 -13.32
C THR A 85 -3.80 11.62 -13.52
N LEU A 86 -3.48 12.34 -12.43
CA LEU A 86 -2.76 13.61 -12.52
C LEU A 86 -1.36 13.44 -13.13
N CYS A 87 -0.63 12.38 -12.76
CA CYS A 87 0.68 12.06 -13.36
C CYS A 87 0.58 11.88 -14.88
N VAL A 88 -0.36 11.04 -15.36
CA VAL A 88 -0.51 10.83 -16.81
C VAL A 88 -1.09 12.03 -17.54
N SER A 89 -1.87 12.89 -16.85
CA SER A 89 -2.32 14.18 -17.40
C SER A 89 -1.15 15.14 -17.60
N TYR A 90 -0.23 15.23 -16.65
CA TYR A 90 1.01 16.02 -16.82
C TYR A 90 1.89 15.49 -17.95
N MET A 91 1.93 14.19 -18.16
CA MET A 91 2.62 13.60 -19.32
C MET A 91 1.94 14.02 -20.62
N SER A 92 0.62 13.94 -20.69
CA SER A 92 -0.15 14.28 -21.89
C SER A 92 -0.10 15.77 -22.24
N GLU A 93 -0.21 16.63 -21.23
CA GLU A 93 -0.35 18.10 -21.45
C GLU A 93 1.01 18.81 -21.54
N TYR A 94 2.00 18.36 -20.75
CA TYR A 94 3.29 19.05 -20.63
C TYR A 94 4.49 18.20 -21.06
N GLY A 95 4.28 16.97 -21.51
CA GLY A 95 5.36 16.07 -21.93
C GLY A 95 6.22 15.54 -20.76
N ALA A 96 5.72 15.58 -19.53
CA ALA A 96 6.45 15.07 -18.37
C ALA A 96 6.77 13.58 -18.49
N GLY A 97 8.02 13.17 -18.25
CA GLY A 97 8.36 11.76 -18.10
C GLY A 97 7.86 11.23 -16.77
N VAL A 98 6.87 10.35 -16.75
CA VAL A 98 6.30 9.79 -15.51
C VAL A 98 6.25 8.26 -15.54
N VAL A 99 6.49 7.64 -14.40
CA VAL A 99 6.29 6.20 -14.15
C VAL A 99 5.62 6.01 -12.79
N ILE A 100 4.84 4.95 -12.64
CA ILE A 100 4.06 4.69 -11.44
C ILE A 100 4.46 3.33 -10.87
N ALA A 101 4.74 3.28 -9.57
CA ALA A 101 4.99 2.06 -8.83
C ALA A 101 3.78 1.77 -7.92
N ARG A 102 3.26 0.55 -7.95
CA ARG A 102 2.13 0.08 -7.12
C ARG A 102 2.60 -1.02 -6.19
N PRO A 103 3.30 -0.69 -5.08
CA PRO A 103 3.71 -1.70 -4.12
C PRO A 103 2.50 -2.35 -3.45
N CYS A 104 2.61 -3.66 -3.22
CA CYS A 104 1.73 -4.42 -2.36
C CYS A 104 2.05 -4.18 -0.87
N HIS A 105 1.66 -5.12 0.01
CA HIS A 105 1.99 -5.05 1.43
C HIS A 105 3.50 -5.25 1.64
N THR A 106 4.20 -4.14 1.86
CA THR A 106 5.65 -4.16 2.07
C THR A 106 5.96 -4.25 3.56
N TYR A 107 6.86 -5.15 3.93
CA TYR A 107 7.33 -5.37 5.29
C TYR A 107 8.86 -5.24 5.37
N GLY A 108 9.37 -5.00 6.57
CA GLY A 108 10.82 -4.89 6.81
C GLY A 108 11.12 -4.48 8.25
N PRO A 109 12.41 -4.36 8.62
CA PRO A 109 12.84 -3.86 9.91
C PRO A 109 12.55 -2.36 10.07
N ASP A 110 12.82 -1.81 11.25
CA ASP A 110 12.80 -0.38 11.57
C ASP A 110 11.44 0.32 11.40
N PHE A 111 10.34 -0.42 11.52
CA PHE A 111 9.02 0.19 11.62
C PHE A 111 8.86 0.95 12.96
N SER A 112 8.13 2.07 12.93
CA SER A 112 7.91 2.89 14.13
C SER A 112 7.10 2.14 15.20
N GLU A 113 7.25 2.52 16.47
CA GLU A 113 6.47 1.93 17.56
C GLU A 113 4.95 2.10 17.37
N ASN A 114 4.54 3.17 16.71
CA ASN A 114 3.15 3.47 16.41
C ASN A 114 2.63 2.85 15.11
N ASP A 115 3.44 2.05 14.41
CA ASP A 115 2.99 1.35 13.22
C ASP A 115 1.95 0.28 13.59
N ASN A 116 0.70 0.50 13.17
CA ASN A 116 -0.43 -0.37 13.49
C ASN A 116 -0.76 -1.39 12.38
N ARG A 117 0.11 -1.53 11.39
CA ARG A 117 -0.05 -2.57 10.38
C ARG A 117 0.14 -3.95 11.02
N VAL A 118 -0.60 -4.93 10.49
CA VAL A 118 -0.69 -6.27 11.08
C VAL A 118 0.68 -6.93 11.26
N TYR A 119 1.57 -6.85 10.28
CA TYR A 119 2.91 -7.45 10.40
C TYR A 119 3.74 -6.81 11.50
N ALA A 120 3.66 -5.47 11.65
CA ALA A 120 4.39 -4.75 12.67
C ALA A 120 3.90 -5.11 14.09
N GLN A 121 2.58 -5.31 14.24
CA GLN A 121 2.00 -5.79 15.49
C GLN A 121 2.51 -7.21 15.82
N PHE A 122 2.47 -8.13 14.87
CA PHE A 122 2.91 -9.52 15.08
C PHE A 122 4.40 -9.59 15.43
N ILE A 123 5.24 -8.84 14.73
CA ILE A 123 6.67 -8.77 15.04
C ILE A 123 6.91 -8.18 16.44
N ARG A 124 6.19 -7.12 16.83
CA ARG A 124 6.31 -6.58 18.20
C ARG A 124 5.93 -7.59 19.26
N ASN A 125 4.82 -8.32 19.10
CA ASN A 125 4.44 -9.38 20.01
C ASN A 125 5.56 -10.43 20.11
N ALA A 126 6.08 -10.87 18.96
CA ALA A 126 7.16 -11.86 18.91
C ALA A 126 8.43 -11.37 19.64
N LEU A 127 8.87 -10.13 19.38
CA LEU A 127 10.06 -9.54 20.02
C LEU A 127 9.90 -9.38 21.54
N ARG A 128 8.68 -9.18 22.03
CA ARG A 128 8.37 -9.11 23.46
C ARG A 128 8.16 -10.47 24.11
N GLY A 129 8.22 -11.56 23.34
CA GLY A 129 7.92 -12.90 23.81
C GLY A 129 6.45 -13.08 24.19
N GLU A 130 5.55 -12.33 23.59
CA GLU A 130 4.10 -12.38 23.79
C GLU A 130 3.46 -13.29 22.75
N ASP A 131 2.23 -13.78 23.04
CA ASP A 131 1.43 -14.47 22.05
C ASP A 131 1.01 -13.53 20.91
N ILE A 132 0.81 -14.08 19.71
CA ILE A 132 0.44 -13.30 18.54
C ILE A 132 -1.07 -13.05 18.55
N VAL A 133 -1.45 -11.79 18.76
CA VAL A 133 -2.85 -11.41 18.88
C VAL A 133 -3.46 -11.13 17.51
N MET A 134 -4.53 -11.85 17.17
CA MET A 134 -5.37 -11.61 15.99
C MET A 134 -6.71 -11.03 16.40
N LYS A 135 -7.14 -9.98 15.70
CA LYS A 135 -8.44 -9.30 15.92
C LYS A 135 -9.47 -9.61 14.82
N SER A 136 -9.20 -10.62 14.00
CA SER A 136 -10.09 -11.15 12.97
C SER A 136 -9.76 -12.60 12.69
N THR A 137 -10.60 -13.29 11.90
CA THR A 137 -10.34 -14.68 11.48
C THR A 137 -9.04 -14.86 10.69
N GLY A 138 -8.48 -13.77 10.19
CA GLY A 138 -7.24 -13.77 9.40
C GLY A 138 -7.40 -14.40 8.02
N SER A 139 -8.62 -14.53 7.51
CA SER A 139 -8.90 -15.14 6.20
C SER A 139 -8.51 -14.27 5.00
N GLN A 140 -8.16 -13.00 5.25
CA GLN A 140 -7.71 -12.11 4.20
C GLN A 140 -6.38 -12.60 3.62
N PHE A 141 -6.34 -12.75 2.31
CA PHE A 141 -5.17 -13.19 1.56
C PHE A 141 -4.44 -11.99 0.95
N ARG A 142 -3.11 -11.95 1.07
CA ARG A 142 -2.28 -10.81 0.67
C ARG A 142 -1.01 -11.26 0.00
N SER A 143 -0.57 -10.48 -1.01
CA SER A 143 0.81 -10.50 -1.48
C SER A 143 1.68 -9.62 -0.60
N TRP A 144 2.89 -10.07 -0.35
CA TRP A 144 3.88 -9.35 0.45
C TRP A 144 5.13 -9.09 -0.38
N SER A 145 5.89 -8.06 -0.03
CA SER A 145 7.23 -7.83 -0.55
C SER A 145 8.16 -7.37 0.57
N TYR A 146 9.39 -7.83 0.53
CA TYR A 146 10.39 -7.34 1.46
C TYR A 146 10.84 -5.92 1.06
N VAL A 147 11.11 -5.07 2.04
CA VAL A 147 11.38 -3.64 1.81
C VAL A 147 12.56 -3.39 0.86
N VAL A 148 13.61 -4.21 0.91
CA VAL A 148 14.78 -4.07 0.03
C VAL A 148 14.42 -4.40 -1.41
N ASP A 149 13.61 -5.43 -1.64
CA ASP A 149 13.14 -5.80 -2.97
C ASP A 149 12.22 -4.74 -3.53
N CYS A 150 11.31 -4.21 -2.69
CA CYS A 150 10.44 -3.10 -3.05
C CYS A 150 11.24 -1.85 -3.44
N ALA A 151 12.25 -1.47 -2.66
CA ALA A 151 13.11 -0.33 -2.95
C ALA A 151 13.91 -0.54 -4.24
N SER A 152 14.46 -1.73 -4.45
CA SER A 152 15.18 -2.10 -5.66
C SER A 152 14.28 -2.02 -6.89
N ALA A 153 13.04 -2.55 -6.80
CA ALA A 153 12.06 -2.47 -7.87
C ALA A 153 11.67 -1.01 -8.18
N ILE A 154 11.47 -0.16 -7.18
CA ILE A 154 11.20 1.28 -7.36
C ILE A 154 12.33 1.95 -8.15
N LEU A 155 13.59 1.68 -7.79
CA LEU A 155 14.75 2.23 -8.51
C LEU A 155 14.83 1.68 -9.94
N TYR A 156 14.56 0.40 -10.13
CA TYR A 156 14.53 -0.21 -11.46
C TYR A 156 13.44 0.40 -12.35
N ILE A 157 12.23 0.59 -11.83
CA ILE A 157 11.10 1.24 -12.51
C ILE A 157 11.47 2.68 -12.90
N LEU A 158 12.09 3.44 -11.98
CA LEU A 158 12.54 4.79 -12.28
C LEU A 158 13.51 4.83 -13.46
N LEU A 159 14.45 3.89 -13.52
CA LEU A 159 15.53 3.90 -14.51
C LEU A 159 15.13 3.23 -15.84
N LYS A 160 14.30 2.20 -15.80
CA LYS A 160 13.98 1.33 -16.93
C LYS A 160 12.50 1.29 -17.32
N GLY A 161 11.60 1.70 -16.44
CA GLY A 161 10.17 1.72 -16.71
C GLY A 161 9.83 2.57 -17.94
N LYS A 162 8.75 2.23 -18.63
CA LYS A 162 8.25 2.97 -19.77
C LYS A 162 7.36 4.12 -19.27
N ASN A 163 7.53 5.31 -19.85
CA ASN A 163 6.73 6.48 -19.47
C ASN A 163 5.24 6.22 -19.67
N GLY A 164 4.44 6.63 -18.70
CA GLY A 164 2.98 6.44 -18.69
C GLY A 164 2.51 5.09 -18.17
N GLU A 165 3.42 4.18 -17.87
CA GLU A 165 3.06 2.84 -17.36
C GLU A 165 3.10 2.78 -15.84
N ALA A 166 2.20 1.93 -15.29
CA ALA A 166 2.22 1.53 -13.90
C ALA A 166 2.79 0.11 -13.77
N TYR A 167 3.39 -0.17 -12.63
CA TYR A 167 4.04 -1.47 -12.36
C TYR A 167 3.67 -1.96 -10.95
N ASN A 168 3.19 -3.17 -10.86
CA ASN A 168 3.03 -3.86 -9.60
C ASN A 168 4.39 -4.18 -8.98
N ILE A 169 4.48 -4.08 -7.66
CA ILE A 169 5.63 -4.56 -6.89
C ILE A 169 5.10 -5.55 -5.85
N ALA A 170 5.32 -6.82 -6.09
CA ALA A 170 4.91 -7.91 -5.21
C ALA A 170 5.88 -9.09 -5.38
N ASP A 171 5.85 -10.02 -4.44
CA ASP A 171 6.48 -11.32 -4.58
C ASP A 171 5.37 -12.38 -4.70
N GLU A 172 5.25 -13.01 -5.86
CA GLU A 172 4.23 -14.03 -6.12
C GLU A 172 4.37 -15.26 -5.22
N ALA A 173 5.58 -15.54 -4.72
CA ALA A 173 5.84 -16.63 -3.78
C ALA A 173 5.41 -16.29 -2.34
N SER A 174 5.14 -15.02 -2.04
CA SER A 174 4.76 -14.53 -0.70
C SER A 174 3.26 -14.31 -0.52
N ASN A 175 2.43 -15.07 -1.24
CA ASN A 175 0.97 -14.96 -1.16
C ASN A 175 0.45 -15.82 -0.01
N ILE A 176 0.14 -15.20 1.13
CA ILE A 176 -0.36 -15.89 2.32
C ILE A 176 -1.54 -15.15 2.98
N SER A 177 -2.32 -15.86 3.77
CA SER A 177 -3.34 -15.25 4.62
C SER A 177 -2.73 -14.57 5.85
N ILE A 178 -3.48 -13.65 6.44
CA ILE A 178 -3.08 -13.01 7.71
C ILE A 178 -2.94 -14.07 8.82
N ARG A 179 -3.76 -15.14 8.80
CA ARG A 179 -3.65 -16.25 9.74
C ARG A 179 -2.32 -16.99 9.58
N GLU A 180 -1.96 -17.38 8.36
CA GLU A 180 -0.68 -18.04 8.08
C GLU A 180 0.51 -17.16 8.51
N LEU A 181 0.44 -15.84 8.27
CA LEU A 181 1.47 -14.91 8.75
C LEU A 181 1.57 -14.93 10.28
N ALA A 182 0.44 -14.94 11.00
CA ALA A 182 0.43 -15.03 12.45
C ALA A 182 1.02 -16.35 12.96
N GLU A 183 0.66 -17.49 12.34
CA GLU A 183 1.14 -18.82 12.68
C GLU A 183 2.65 -18.98 12.45
N ILE A 184 3.15 -18.48 11.30
CA ILE A 184 4.59 -18.42 11.01
C ILE A 184 5.30 -17.61 12.09
N THR A 185 4.82 -16.40 12.38
CA THR A 185 5.46 -15.52 13.39
C THR A 185 5.45 -16.15 14.77
N ALA A 186 4.34 -16.76 15.19
CA ALA A 186 4.23 -17.45 16.48
C ALA A 186 5.19 -18.64 16.58
N SER A 187 5.29 -19.43 15.52
CA SER A 187 6.16 -20.62 15.47
C SER A 187 7.64 -20.26 15.64
N MET A 188 8.08 -19.14 15.04
CA MET A 188 9.48 -18.68 15.11
C MET A 188 9.95 -18.37 16.54
N VAL A 189 9.02 -18.03 17.44
CA VAL A 189 9.33 -17.64 18.84
C VAL A 189 8.71 -18.59 19.88
N GLY A 190 8.16 -19.72 19.46
CA GLY A 190 7.55 -20.70 20.35
C GLY A 190 6.32 -20.18 21.10
N ARG A 191 5.53 -19.30 20.46
CA ARG A 191 4.31 -18.72 21.03
C ARG A 191 3.07 -19.20 20.30
N LYS A 192 1.90 -18.76 20.77
CA LYS A 192 0.59 -19.16 20.22
C LYS A 192 -0.06 -17.99 19.49
N VAL A 193 -0.98 -18.30 18.58
CA VAL A 193 -1.92 -17.33 18.03
C VAL A 193 -3.15 -17.30 18.93
N VAL A 194 -3.52 -16.13 19.42
CA VAL A 194 -4.72 -15.91 20.24
C VAL A 194 -5.69 -14.98 19.53
N MET A 195 -6.99 -15.21 19.72
CA MET A 195 -8.03 -14.38 19.09
C MET A 195 -8.61 -13.42 20.11
N GLU A 196 -8.63 -12.13 19.78
CA GLU A 196 -9.32 -11.10 20.53
C GLU A 196 -10.44 -10.50 19.69
N VAL A 197 -11.56 -10.17 20.33
CA VAL A 197 -12.69 -9.51 19.65
C VAL A 197 -12.32 -8.04 19.45
N PRO A 198 -12.28 -7.55 18.19
CA PRO A 198 -11.94 -6.15 17.93
C PRO A 198 -13.06 -5.21 18.40
N ASP A 199 -12.69 -4.03 18.84
CA ASP A 199 -13.65 -2.96 19.12
C ASP A 199 -14.24 -2.35 17.83
N GLU A 200 -15.27 -1.48 17.98
CA GLU A 200 -15.94 -0.86 16.83
C GLU A 200 -15.02 0.09 16.04
N THR A 201 -14.08 0.75 16.72
CA THR A 201 -13.15 1.69 16.09
C THR A 201 -12.14 0.94 15.22
N GLU A 202 -11.64 -0.17 15.72
CA GLU A 202 -10.73 -1.06 14.99
C GLU A 202 -11.40 -1.66 13.74
N ARG A 203 -12.66 -2.12 13.88
CA ARG A 203 -13.43 -2.66 12.74
C ARG A 203 -13.62 -1.65 11.61
N LYS A 204 -13.87 -0.39 11.93
CA LYS A 204 -14.02 0.69 10.92
C LYS A 204 -12.74 0.98 10.13
N GLY A 205 -11.57 0.69 10.72
CA GLY A 205 -10.27 0.86 10.06
C GLY A 205 -9.86 -0.28 9.13
N TYR A 206 -10.58 -1.40 9.12
CA TYR A 206 -10.20 -2.57 8.34
C TYR A 206 -10.35 -2.33 6.83
N ASN A 207 -9.40 -2.87 6.08
CA ASN A 207 -9.52 -2.95 4.63
C ASN A 207 -10.59 -4.00 4.28
N PRO A 208 -11.67 -3.61 3.57
CA PRO A 208 -12.76 -4.53 3.23
C PRO A 208 -12.35 -5.60 2.20
N VAL A 209 -11.23 -5.41 1.51
CA VAL A 209 -10.77 -6.32 0.46
C VAL A 209 -10.35 -7.66 1.05
N SER A 210 -11.04 -8.73 0.67
CA SER A 210 -10.77 -10.10 1.17
C SER A 210 -9.52 -10.71 0.54
N LYS A 211 -9.23 -10.41 -0.74
CA LYS A 211 -8.09 -10.95 -1.48
C LYS A 211 -7.37 -9.82 -2.23
N SER A 212 -6.10 -9.63 -1.96
CA SER A 212 -5.21 -8.70 -2.64
C SER A 212 -3.95 -9.45 -3.07
N VAL A 213 -4.02 -10.06 -4.24
CA VAL A 213 -2.93 -10.83 -4.86
C VAL A 213 -2.60 -10.18 -6.19
N TYR A 214 -1.33 -9.98 -6.47
CA TYR A 214 -0.82 -9.24 -7.62
C TYR A 214 -0.05 -10.17 -8.55
N SER A 215 -0.17 -9.93 -9.86
CA SER A 215 0.77 -10.40 -10.86
C SER A 215 1.86 -9.36 -11.05
N VAL A 216 3.07 -9.80 -11.35
CA VAL A 216 4.26 -8.97 -11.64
C VAL A 216 4.87 -9.36 -12.98
#